data_82046240b6272180a8dc54bf5e89bb4f
#
_entry.id   82046240b6272180a8dc54bf5e89bb4f
#
_cell.length_a   1.000
_cell.length_b   1.000
_cell.length_c   1.000
_cell.angle_alpha   90.00
_cell.angle_beta   90.00
_cell.angle_gamma   90.00
#
_symmetry.space_group_name_H-M   'P 1'
#
loop_
_entity.id
_entity.type
_entity.pdbx_description
1 polymer ?
#
loop_
_entity_poly.entity_id
_entity_poly.type
_entity_poly.pdbx_seq_one_letter_code
_entity_poly.pdbx_strand_id
1 'polypeptide(L)'
;MPAAEFLLEHMSRTLWDPVDPRRLGTLDPALRARVNGEIYRFASRATLARFQRDPVRWCGTVRDPVSGCLFVPDRRSPSLEWADGPYFFTCDSTRLEFSRAAGMYAIQRDY
;
A
#
# COMPACT_ATOMS: atom_id res chain seq x y z
N MET A 1 4.12 -17.31 12.92
CA MET A 1 3.60 -16.17 13.68
C MET A 1 4.48 -14.95 13.41
N PRO A 2 3.91 -13.82 13.02
CA PRO A 2 4.75 -12.65 12.79
C PRO A 2 5.41 -12.19 14.09
N ALA A 3 6.63 -11.72 13.99
CA ALA A 3 7.33 -11.14 15.12
C ALA A 3 6.60 -9.87 15.59
N ALA A 4 6.76 -9.54 16.87
CA ALA A 4 6.18 -8.31 17.42
C ALA A 4 6.66 -7.07 16.66
N GLU A 5 7.89 -7.08 16.17
CA GLU A 5 8.45 -6.01 15.36
C GLU A 5 7.67 -5.80 14.07
N PHE A 6 7.23 -6.87 13.40
CA PHE A 6 6.41 -6.76 12.20
C PHE A 6 5.08 -6.06 12.49
N LEU A 7 4.43 -6.44 13.60
CA LEU A 7 3.16 -5.83 14.01
C LEU A 7 3.34 -4.36 14.36
N LEU A 8 4.39 -4.02 15.09
CA LEU A 8 4.68 -2.63 15.47
C LEU A 8 4.97 -1.77 14.24
N GLU A 9 5.79 -2.28 13.33
CA GLU A 9 6.10 -1.58 12.09
C GLU A 9 4.84 -1.35 11.26
N HIS A 10 4.00 -2.37 11.17
CA HIS A 10 2.74 -2.30 10.42
C HIS A 10 1.77 -1.30 11.06
N MET A 11 1.65 -1.31 12.38
CA MET A 11 0.83 -0.35 13.11
C MET A 11 1.33 1.08 12.94
N SER A 12 2.65 1.27 12.97
CA SER A 12 3.24 2.60 12.75
C SER A 12 2.87 3.15 11.39
N ARG A 13 2.90 2.29 10.36
CA ARG A 13 2.52 2.69 9.00
C ARG A 13 1.07 3.17 8.94
N THR A 14 0.17 2.51 9.67
CA THR A 14 -1.25 2.87 9.65
C THR A 14 -1.61 4.05 10.54
N LEU A 15 -0.76 4.39 11.51
CA LEU A 15 -1.02 5.47 12.45
C LEU A 15 -0.56 6.83 11.92
N TRP A 16 0.58 6.88 11.23
CA TRP A 16 1.19 8.13 10.79
C TRP A 16 0.85 8.43 9.33
N ASP A 17 0.67 9.72 9.03
CA ASP A 17 0.50 10.18 7.66
C ASP A 17 1.81 9.90 6.87
N PRO A 18 1.76 9.14 5.78
CA PRO A 18 2.98 8.79 5.04
C PRO A 18 3.64 9.97 4.32
N VAL A 19 2.89 11.03 4.05
CA VAL A 19 3.41 12.23 3.40
C VAL A 19 3.98 13.21 4.43
N ASP A 20 3.34 13.31 5.59
CA ASP A 20 3.82 14.13 6.70
C ASP A 20 3.93 13.25 7.96
N PRO A 21 5.04 12.56 8.16
CA PRO A 21 5.18 11.58 9.24
C PRO A 21 5.24 12.21 10.65
N ARG A 22 5.17 13.53 10.74
CA ARG A 22 5.06 14.23 12.03
C ARG A 22 3.61 14.33 12.51
N ARG A 23 2.64 13.96 11.67
CA ARG A 23 1.22 14.04 11.98
C ARG A 23 0.59 12.66 11.97
N LEU A 24 -0.35 12.45 12.87
CA LEU A 24 -1.15 11.23 12.87
C LEU A 24 -2.17 11.28 11.74
N GLY A 25 -2.39 10.13 11.12
CA GLY A 25 -3.51 9.96 10.20
C GLY A 25 -4.83 9.97 10.95
N THR A 26 -5.90 10.28 10.24
CA THR A 26 -7.24 10.25 10.81
C THR A 26 -7.90 8.88 10.57
N LEU A 27 -8.94 8.59 11.32
CA LEU A 27 -9.76 7.41 11.12
C LEU A 27 -10.87 7.63 10.09
N ASP A 28 -10.96 8.83 9.52
CA ASP A 28 -11.95 9.16 8.53
C ASP A 28 -11.75 8.32 7.25
N PRO A 29 -12.73 7.52 6.83
CA PRO A 29 -12.61 6.72 5.62
C PRO A 29 -12.36 7.55 4.36
N ALA A 30 -12.73 8.82 4.35
CA ALA A 30 -12.48 9.72 3.22
C ALA A 30 -11.00 10.14 3.11
N LEU A 31 -10.21 9.93 4.17
CA LEU A 31 -8.81 10.32 4.23
C LEU A 31 -7.89 9.09 4.32
N ARG A 32 -8.11 8.13 3.44
CA ARG A 32 -7.24 6.96 3.35
C ARG A 32 -7.09 6.49 1.90
N ALA A 33 -6.00 5.76 1.65
CA ALA A 33 -5.73 5.14 0.36
C ALA A 33 -5.15 3.76 0.58
N ARG A 34 -5.12 2.94 -0.46
CA ARG A 34 -4.52 1.61 -0.40
C ARG A 34 -3.48 1.45 -1.50
N VAL A 35 -2.40 0.78 -1.15
CA VAL A 35 -1.37 0.32 -2.10
C VAL A 35 -1.03 -1.12 -1.72
N ASN A 36 -1.15 -2.03 -2.66
CA ASN A 36 -0.94 -3.46 -2.44
C ASN A 36 -1.75 -3.99 -1.24
N GLY A 37 -2.99 -3.50 -1.10
CA GLY A 37 -3.86 -3.90 -0.01
C GLY A 37 -3.57 -3.25 1.34
N GLU A 38 -2.44 -2.55 1.49
CA GLU A 38 -2.10 -1.84 2.72
C GLU A 38 -2.89 -0.53 2.81
N ILE A 39 -3.40 -0.23 4.01
CA ILE A 39 -4.16 0.99 4.25
C ILE A 39 -3.23 2.07 4.75
N TYR A 40 -3.29 3.23 4.09
CA TYR A 40 -2.56 4.44 4.48
C TYR A 40 -3.59 5.49 4.92
N ARG A 41 -3.34 6.12 6.06
CA ARG A 41 -4.22 7.12 6.63
C ARG A 41 -3.55 8.49 6.58
N PHE A 42 -4.37 9.52 6.38
CA PHE A 42 -3.87 10.86 6.13
C PHE A 42 -4.46 11.86 7.12
N ALA A 43 -3.66 12.87 7.44
CA ALA A 43 -4.06 13.93 8.36
C ALA A 43 -4.93 14.98 7.67
N SER A 44 -4.87 15.08 6.33
CA SER A 44 -5.61 16.07 5.57
C SER A 44 -5.85 15.59 4.13
N ARG A 45 -6.76 16.27 3.44
CA ARG A 45 -6.99 16.02 2.01
C ARG A 45 -5.79 16.40 1.16
N ALA A 46 -5.01 17.38 1.60
CA ALA A 46 -3.81 17.81 0.87
C ALA A 46 -2.76 16.70 0.82
N THR A 47 -2.49 16.03 1.96
CA THR A 47 -1.52 14.93 1.99
C THR A 47 -2.05 13.72 1.25
N LEU A 48 -3.33 13.42 1.35
CA LEU A 48 -3.96 12.34 0.57
C LEU A 48 -3.77 12.58 -0.94
N ALA A 49 -4.04 13.78 -1.41
CA ALA A 49 -3.91 14.11 -2.82
C ALA A 49 -2.46 13.98 -3.31
N ARG A 50 -1.49 14.38 -2.50
CA ARG A 50 -0.07 14.23 -2.84
C ARG A 50 0.32 12.75 -2.94
N PHE A 51 -0.16 11.93 -2.01
CA PHE A 51 0.08 10.49 -2.04
C PHE A 51 -0.50 9.86 -3.31
N GLN A 52 -1.75 10.19 -3.64
CA GLN A 52 -2.43 9.61 -4.79
C GLN A 52 -1.80 9.99 -6.13
N ARG A 53 -1.14 11.13 -6.20
CA ARG A 53 -0.43 11.56 -7.41
C ARG A 53 0.83 10.76 -7.67
N ASP A 54 1.49 10.28 -6.63
CA ASP A 54 2.76 9.55 -6.77
C ASP A 54 2.93 8.55 -5.61
N PRO A 55 2.10 7.49 -5.58
CA PRO A 55 2.11 6.57 -4.43
C PRO A 55 3.46 5.89 -4.20
N VAL A 56 4.24 5.62 -5.25
CA VAL A 56 5.55 4.96 -5.08
C VAL A 56 6.53 5.80 -4.28
N ARG A 57 6.37 7.11 -4.29
CA ARG A 57 7.23 8.01 -3.51
C ARG A 57 7.02 7.84 -2.00
N TRP A 58 5.81 7.47 -1.59
CA TRP A 58 5.38 7.55 -0.20
C TRP A 58 5.04 6.21 0.44
N CYS A 59 4.78 5.17 -0.38
CA CYS A 59 4.23 3.92 0.16
C CYS A 59 5.24 3.07 0.92
N GLY A 60 6.53 3.28 0.68
CA GLY A 60 7.56 2.48 1.34
C GLY A 60 7.57 1.02 0.87
N THR A 61 7.92 0.13 1.78
CA THR A 61 7.98 -1.30 1.50
C THR A 61 6.57 -1.89 1.45
N VAL A 62 6.28 -2.62 0.40
CA VAL A 62 5.01 -3.35 0.24
C VAL A 62 5.30 -4.78 -0.16
N ARG A 63 4.28 -5.62 -0.13
CA ARG A 63 4.40 -7.02 -0.50
C ARG A 63 3.81 -7.25 -1.89
N ASP A 64 4.58 -7.91 -2.78
CA ASP A 64 4.04 -8.42 -4.03
C ASP A 64 2.97 -9.47 -3.69
N PRO A 65 1.72 -9.31 -4.12
CA PRO A 65 0.65 -10.20 -3.70
C PRO A 65 0.76 -11.62 -4.27
N VAL A 66 1.50 -11.80 -5.34
CA VAL A 66 1.67 -13.12 -5.97
C VAL A 66 2.86 -13.87 -5.38
N SER A 67 4.03 -13.24 -5.36
CA SER A 67 5.25 -13.88 -4.88
C SER A 67 5.40 -13.85 -3.36
N GLY A 68 4.73 -12.93 -2.68
CA GLY A 68 4.89 -12.72 -1.25
C GLY A 68 6.15 -11.96 -0.88
N CYS A 69 6.96 -11.53 -1.85
CA CYS A 69 8.20 -10.82 -1.59
C CYS A 69 7.95 -9.38 -1.18
N LEU A 70 8.69 -8.92 -0.18
CA LEU A 70 8.71 -7.51 0.20
C LEU A 70 9.64 -6.74 -0.73
N PHE A 71 9.22 -5.55 -1.16
CA PHE A 71 10.01 -4.70 -2.03
C PHE A 71 9.56 -3.25 -1.90
N VAL A 72 10.41 -2.34 -2.36
CA VAL A 72 10.07 -0.91 -2.45
C VAL A 72 9.79 -0.61 -3.91
N PRO A 73 8.53 -0.36 -4.29
CA PRO A 73 8.22 -0.06 -5.69
C PRO A 73 8.81 1.28 -6.12
N ASP A 74 9.10 1.38 -7.40
CA ASP A 74 9.55 2.60 -8.04
C ASP A 74 8.73 2.88 -9.30
N ARG A 75 9.09 3.92 -10.04
CA ARG A 75 8.35 4.32 -11.23
C ARG A 75 8.44 3.32 -12.39
N ARG A 76 9.36 2.36 -12.31
CA ARG A 76 9.52 1.29 -13.30
C ARG A 76 8.80 0.02 -12.92
N SER A 77 8.31 -0.06 -11.68
CA SER A 77 7.62 -1.26 -11.21
C SER A 77 6.37 -1.51 -12.04
N PRO A 78 6.16 -2.74 -12.50
CA PRO A 78 4.88 -3.10 -13.12
C PRO A 78 3.74 -2.82 -12.15
N SER A 79 2.61 -2.36 -12.67
CA SER A 79 1.48 -2.01 -11.84
C SER A 79 0.16 -2.35 -12.50
N LEU A 80 -0.89 -2.44 -11.68
CA LEU A 80 -2.23 -2.70 -12.11
C LEU A 80 -3.20 -2.00 -11.15
N GLU A 81 -4.18 -1.28 -11.69
CA GLU A 81 -5.26 -0.75 -10.87
C GLU A 81 -6.24 -1.87 -10.51
N TRP A 82 -6.65 -1.89 -9.26
CA TRP A 82 -7.66 -2.80 -8.75
C TRP A 82 -8.68 -2.02 -7.94
N ALA A 83 -9.81 -2.65 -7.60
CA ALA A 83 -10.94 -1.98 -6.95
C ALA A 83 -10.55 -1.10 -5.73
N ASP A 84 -9.55 -1.54 -4.97
CA ASP A 84 -9.14 -0.85 -3.75
C ASP A 84 -7.90 0.04 -3.91
N GLY A 85 -7.40 0.21 -5.12
CA GLY A 85 -6.23 1.04 -5.39
C GLY A 85 -5.18 0.29 -6.21
N PRO A 86 -4.02 0.92 -6.45
CA PRO A 86 -2.99 0.32 -7.28
C PRO A 86 -2.29 -0.84 -6.56
N TYR A 87 -1.87 -1.83 -7.36
CA TYR A 87 -0.94 -2.88 -6.95
C TYR A 87 0.33 -2.73 -7.77
N PHE A 88 1.47 -2.80 -7.10
CA PHE A 88 2.79 -2.82 -7.74
C PHE A 88 3.40 -4.22 -7.60
N PHE A 89 4.23 -4.58 -8.56
CA PHE A 89 4.77 -5.94 -8.68
C PHE A 89 6.27 -5.91 -8.85
N THR A 90 6.92 -6.97 -8.41
CA THR A 90 8.38 -7.11 -8.57
C THR A 90 8.78 -7.36 -10.01
N CYS A 91 7.88 -7.94 -10.82
CA CYS A 91 8.13 -8.24 -12.23
C CYS A 91 6.83 -8.40 -12.99
N ASP A 92 6.95 -8.43 -14.33
CA ASP A 92 5.77 -8.59 -15.19
C ASP A 92 5.08 -9.94 -15.01
N SER A 93 5.81 -10.98 -14.67
CA SER A 93 5.23 -12.30 -14.44
C SER A 93 4.22 -12.30 -13.31
N THR A 94 4.55 -11.67 -12.20
CA THR A 94 3.61 -11.59 -11.06
C THR A 94 2.43 -10.67 -11.37
N ARG A 95 2.65 -9.61 -12.13
CA ARG A 95 1.56 -8.74 -12.58
C ARG A 95 0.57 -9.50 -13.47
N LEU A 96 1.07 -10.28 -14.41
CA LEU A 96 0.22 -11.09 -15.30
C LEU A 96 -0.56 -12.14 -14.51
N GLU A 97 0.11 -12.83 -13.59
CA GLU A 97 -0.56 -13.82 -12.74
C GLU A 97 -1.68 -13.20 -11.92
N PHE A 98 -1.43 -12.05 -11.32
CA PHE A 98 -2.45 -11.30 -10.59
C PHE A 98 -3.63 -10.94 -11.49
N SER A 99 -3.38 -10.48 -12.71
CA SER A 99 -4.44 -10.09 -13.63
C SER A 99 -5.36 -11.24 -14.01
N ARG A 100 -4.87 -12.47 -13.97
CA ARG A 100 -5.64 -13.67 -14.28
C ARG A 100 -6.51 -14.13 -13.12
N ALA A 101 -6.11 -13.85 -11.88
CA ALA A 101 -6.76 -14.40 -10.69
C ALA A 101 -6.71 -13.40 -9.53
N ALA A 102 -7.04 -12.14 -9.80
CA ALA A 102 -6.95 -11.06 -8.82
C ALA A 102 -7.71 -11.35 -7.52
N GLY A 103 -8.86 -12.00 -7.60
CA GLY A 103 -9.64 -12.34 -6.41
C GLY A 103 -8.93 -13.30 -5.46
N MET A 104 -7.99 -14.11 -5.97
CA MET A 104 -7.19 -15.01 -5.15
C MET A 104 -6.01 -14.31 -4.47
N TYR A 105 -5.44 -13.32 -5.14
CA TYR A 105 -4.20 -12.70 -4.70
C TYR A 105 -4.41 -11.35 -4.00
N ALA A 106 -5.54 -10.69 -4.24
CA ALA A 106 -5.80 -9.39 -3.64
C ALA A 106 -5.76 -9.47 -2.12
N ILE A 107 -4.98 -8.58 -1.51
CA ILE A 107 -4.83 -8.53 -0.06
C ILE A 107 -5.97 -7.68 0.50
N GLN A 108 -6.75 -8.26 1.41
CA GLN A 108 -7.83 -7.54 2.07
C GLN A 108 -7.47 -7.31 3.52
N ARG A 109 -7.45 -6.04 3.91
CA ARG A 109 -7.17 -5.63 5.28
C ARG A 109 -8.19 -4.59 5.70
N ASP A 110 -8.68 -4.71 6.93
CA ASP A 110 -9.75 -3.86 7.46
C ASP A 110 -9.28 -2.88 8.54
N TYR A 111 -7.97 -2.70 8.66
CA TYR A 111 -7.44 -1.82 9.72
C TYR A 111 -6.50 -0.75 9.22
#